data_fcfa0a948f3146739b89eaf8a2116c5d
#
_entry.id   fcfa0a948f3146739b89eaf8a2116c5d
#
_cell.length_a   1.000
_cell.length_b   1.000
_cell.length_c   1.000
_cell.angle_alpha   90.00
_cell.angle_beta   90.00
_cell.angle_gamma   90.00
#
_symmetry.space_group_name_H-M   'P 1'
#
loop_
_entity.id
_entity.type
_entity.pdbx_description
1 polymer ?
#
loop_
_entity_poly.entity_id
_entity_poly.type
_entity_poly.pdbx_seq_one_letter_code
_entity_poly.pdbx_strand_id
1 'polypeptide(L)'
;MKFAVLAFPVTVAALAQDQVVPAKVAWGDEAPDDGFEILGGQEAQVGKHRYVAGLKKSPDGETVCGGSLIAPNVVLTAAHCFRSSLRYVVVGTHYLTGYEDGELATVIEEIKHPNLRVDVGIVILDRNITNIEPVKLLFDEVPAGVDTWARGWGYVTIDGPKSPVLKEVIVNTWSNDRASDALQSFGKPVTDTMLAAGGLEGEDTCGTDSGGPLTTEVIAGVRLVGVASWGDDCGLLNKPGVYERVSASRDFIEPYLPE
;
A
#
# COMPACT_ATOMS: atom_id res chain seq x y z
N MET A 1 15.80 47.55 -66.55
CA MET A 1 14.77 46.66 -65.93
C MET A 1 15.18 46.49 -64.49
N LYS A 2 14.39 47.12 -63.55
CA LYS A 2 14.64 47.03 -62.11
C LYS A 2 13.62 46.01 -61.56
N PHE A 3 14.11 44.91 -61.02
CA PHE A 3 13.28 43.95 -60.32
C PHE A 3 13.17 44.37 -58.82
N ALA A 4 11.96 44.64 -58.37
CA ALA A 4 11.64 44.88 -56.98
C ALA A 4 11.40 43.53 -56.28
N VAL A 5 12.18 43.23 -55.26
CA VAL A 5 11.99 42.08 -54.35
C VAL A 5 11.01 42.50 -53.27
N LEU A 6 9.82 41.92 -53.26
CA LEU A 6 8.85 42.08 -52.19
C LEU A 6 9.18 41.08 -51.07
N ALA A 7 9.62 41.61 -49.92
CA ALA A 7 9.77 40.84 -48.71
C ALA A 7 8.43 40.82 -47.96
N PHE A 8 7.88 39.61 -47.73
CA PHE A 8 6.76 39.40 -46.82
C PHE A 8 7.26 39.15 -45.39
N PRO A 9 6.69 39.81 -44.39
CA PRO A 9 7.01 39.50 -43.01
C PRO A 9 6.34 38.19 -42.61
N VAL A 10 7.15 37.21 -42.17
CA VAL A 10 6.64 35.99 -41.53
C VAL A 10 6.37 36.36 -40.07
N THR A 11 5.10 36.50 -39.72
CA THR A 11 4.64 36.57 -38.35
C THR A 11 4.65 35.16 -37.74
N VAL A 12 5.62 34.88 -36.85
CA VAL A 12 5.62 33.71 -36.01
C VAL A 12 4.57 33.94 -34.90
N ALA A 13 3.44 33.28 -35.02
CA ALA A 13 2.48 33.20 -33.91
C ALA A 13 3.08 32.27 -32.85
N ALA A 14 3.42 32.84 -31.73
CA ALA A 14 3.76 32.08 -30.51
C ALA A 14 2.46 31.41 -30.04
N LEU A 15 2.40 30.08 -30.17
CA LEU A 15 1.40 29.27 -29.50
C LEU A 15 1.68 29.33 -28.00
N ALA A 16 0.83 30.06 -27.28
CA ALA A 16 0.78 29.97 -25.83
C ALA A 16 0.36 28.52 -25.49
N GLN A 17 1.29 27.77 -24.88
CA GLN A 17 0.93 26.52 -24.22
C GLN A 17 0.11 26.87 -23.00
N ASP A 18 -1.20 26.67 -23.10
CA ASP A 18 -2.08 26.63 -21.94
C ASP A 18 -1.59 25.51 -21.01
N GLN A 19 -0.88 25.90 -19.96
CA GLN A 19 -0.68 25.03 -18.83
C GLN A 19 -2.05 24.80 -18.20
N VAL A 20 -2.61 23.61 -18.43
CA VAL A 20 -3.77 23.13 -17.70
C VAL A 20 -3.32 22.93 -16.25
N VAL A 21 -3.47 23.94 -15.43
CA VAL A 21 -3.38 23.81 -13.99
C VAL A 21 -4.60 22.98 -13.58
N PRO A 22 -4.43 21.83 -12.91
CA PRO A 22 -5.58 21.08 -12.41
C PRO A 22 -6.39 22.02 -11.52
N ALA A 23 -7.68 22.16 -11.81
CA ALA A 23 -8.58 22.94 -10.97
C ALA A 23 -8.53 22.34 -9.55
N LYS A 24 -8.04 23.10 -8.57
CA LYS A 24 -8.32 22.84 -7.17
C LYS A 24 -9.84 22.81 -7.04
N VAL A 25 -10.41 21.65 -6.83
CA VAL A 25 -11.80 21.53 -6.44
C VAL A 25 -11.89 22.21 -5.08
N ALA A 26 -12.50 23.40 -5.04
CA ALA A 26 -12.83 24.06 -3.80
C ALA A 26 -13.92 23.22 -3.13
N TRP A 27 -13.53 22.42 -2.16
CA TRP A 27 -14.45 21.85 -1.20
C TRP A 27 -14.91 23.01 -0.33
N GLY A 28 -16.24 23.19 -0.25
CA GLY A 28 -16.88 24.23 0.54
C GLY A 28 -16.47 24.10 2.01
N ASP A 29 -16.46 25.24 2.65
CA ASP A 29 -16.12 25.47 4.04
C ASP A 29 -16.85 24.52 5.00
N GLU A 30 -16.09 24.12 6.07
CA GLU A 30 -16.55 23.42 7.27
C GLU A 30 -16.77 21.89 7.13
N ALA A 31 -15.65 21.12 6.95
CA ALA A 31 -15.55 19.86 7.65
C ALA A 31 -14.94 20.12 9.04
N PRO A 32 -15.43 19.48 10.13
CA PRO A 32 -14.77 19.56 11.41
C PRO A 32 -13.35 19.02 11.29
N ASP A 33 -12.38 19.80 11.75
CA ASP A 33 -10.98 19.42 11.93
C ASP A 33 -10.89 18.43 13.10
N ASP A 34 -11.31 17.19 12.87
CA ASP A 34 -11.10 16.08 13.79
C ASP A 34 -9.89 15.30 13.30
N GLY A 35 -8.70 15.82 13.66
CA GLY A 35 -7.38 15.34 13.30
C GLY A 35 -7.09 13.89 13.65
N PHE A 36 -7.58 12.93 12.86
CA PHE A 36 -7.25 11.52 12.93
C PHE A 36 -6.83 11.02 11.55
N GLU A 37 -5.54 11.09 11.27
CA GLU A 37 -4.99 10.62 10.00
C GLU A 37 -3.92 9.53 10.26
N ILE A 38 -3.83 8.46 9.43
CA ILE A 38 -2.53 7.89 9.08
C ILE A 38 -1.66 9.10 8.80
N LEU A 39 -0.47 9.17 9.38
CA LEU A 39 0.41 10.32 9.21
C LEU A 39 0.37 10.81 7.75
N GLY A 40 -0.29 11.94 7.48
CA GLY A 40 -0.45 12.52 6.14
C GLY A 40 -1.36 11.79 5.14
N GLY A 41 -2.04 10.70 5.51
CA GLY A 41 -2.96 9.97 4.66
C GLY A 41 -4.40 10.46 4.75
N GLN A 42 -5.26 9.90 3.94
CA GLN A 42 -6.70 10.17 3.91
C GLN A 42 -7.51 8.91 4.21
N GLU A 43 -8.76 9.06 4.58
CA GLU A 43 -9.68 7.93 4.65
C GLU A 43 -9.85 7.31 3.25
N ALA A 44 -9.66 6.00 3.15
CA ALA A 44 -9.87 5.28 1.91
C ALA A 44 -11.36 5.33 1.54
N GLN A 45 -11.66 5.49 0.26
CA GLN A 45 -13.06 5.48 -0.19
C GLN A 45 -13.72 4.15 0.19
N VAL A 46 -14.84 4.22 0.92
CA VAL A 46 -15.60 3.04 1.35
C VAL A 46 -15.93 2.13 0.17
N GLY A 47 -15.59 0.85 0.29
CA GLY A 47 -15.87 -0.17 -0.71
C GLY A 47 -14.94 -0.19 -1.93
N LYS A 48 -13.97 0.74 -2.06
CA LYS A 48 -13.06 0.79 -3.22
C LYS A 48 -11.96 -0.27 -3.17
N HIS A 49 -11.38 -0.52 -2.00
CA HIS A 49 -10.22 -1.41 -1.83
C HIS A 49 -10.58 -2.65 -1.02
N ARG A 50 -11.65 -3.34 -1.42
CA ARG A 50 -12.20 -4.47 -0.67
C ARG A 50 -11.28 -5.69 -0.57
N TYR A 51 -10.23 -5.78 -1.38
CA TYR A 51 -9.20 -6.84 -1.26
C TYR A 51 -8.36 -6.72 0.02
N VAL A 52 -8.37 -5.56 0.70
CA VAL A 52 -7.65 -5.38 1.97
C VAL A 52 -8.30 -6.26 3.03
N ALA A 53 -7.47 -6.97 3.76
CA ALA A 53 -7.88 -7.92 4.78
C ALA A 53 -7.33 -7.51 6.15
N GLY A 54 -8.18 -7.60 7.17
CA GLY A 54 -7.79 -7.47 8.58
C GLY A 54 -7.62 -8.84 9.22
N LEU A 55 -6.41 -9.14 9.74
CA LEU A 55 -6.10 -10.37 10.44
C LEU A 55 -6.34 -10.17 11.94
N LYS A 56 -7.13 -11.07 12.56
CA LYS A 56 -7.69 -10.89 13.92
C LYS A 56 -7.53 -12.12 14.80
N LYS A 57 -7.56 -11.89 16.12
CA LYS A 57 -7.60 -12.95 17.15
C LYS A 57 -9.01 -13.39 17.50
N SER A 58 -10.00 -12.50 17.35
CA SER A 58 -11.42 -12.75 17.55
C SER A 58 -12.24 -12.01 16.50
N PRO A 59 -13.47 -12.44 16.16
CA PRO A 59 -14.29 -11.82 15.13
C PRO A 59 -14.51 -10.32 15.34
N ASP A 60 -14.91 -9.93 16.54
CA ASP A 60 -15.25 -8.55 16.90
C ASP A 60 -14.01 -7.72 17.34
N GLY A 61 -12.84 -8.35 17.44
CA GLY A 61 -11.62 -7.71 17.89
C GLY A 61 -11.03 -6.75 16.86
N GLU A 62 -10.04 -6.00 17.30
CA GLU A 62 -9.25 -5.16 16.41
C GLU A 62 -8.43 -5.99 15.42
N THR A 63 -8.22 -5.46 14.25
CA THR A 63 -7.18 -5.91 13.31
C THR A 63 -5.81 -5.75 13.95
N VAL A 64 -5.03 -6.83 13.97
CA VAL A 64 -3.67 -6.86 14.53
C VAL A 64 -2.58 -6.82 13.46
N CYS A 65 -2.92 -7.25 12.25
CA CYS A 65 -2.10 -7.19 11.04
C CYS A 65 -3.01 -6.97 9.82
N GLY A 66 -2.47 -6.36 8.80
CA GLY A 66 -3.09 -6.27 7.49
C GLY A 66 -2.81 -7.49 6.62
N GLY A 67 -3.46 -7.54 5.47
CA GLY A 67 -3.24 -8.54 4.43
C GLY A 67 -3.94 -8.13 3.13
N SER A 68 -3.77 -8.96 2.11
CA SER A 68 -4.39 -8.79 0.79
C SER A 68 -5.00 -10.09 0.32
N LEU A 69 -6.28 -10.09 -0.02
CA LEU A 69 -6.91 -11.22 -0.72
C LEU A 69 -6.31 -11.34 -2.12
N ILE A 70 -5.63 -12.45 -2.43
CA ILE A 70 -4.95 -12.70 -3.71
C ILE A 70 -5.60 -13.83 -4.52
N ALA A 71 -6.39 -14.69 -3.85
CA ALA A 71 -7.23 -15.71 -4.45
C ALA A 71 -8.48 -15.90 -3.58
N PRO A 72 -9.53 -16.61 -4.00
CA PRO A 72 -10.78 -16.67 -3.26
C PRO A 72 -10.68 -17.09 -1.79
N ASN A 73 -9.69 -17.92 -1.44
CA ASN A 73 -9.46 -18.37 -0.06
C ASN A 73 -8.01 -18.16 0.40
N VAL A 74 -7.27 -17.25 -0.25
CA VAL A 74 -5.85 -17.01 0.03
C VAL A 74 -5.59 -15.54 0.32
N VAL A 75 -4.97 -15.28 1.48
CA VAL A 75 -4.54 -13.93 1.88
C VAL A 75 -3.03 -13.89 2.00
N LEU A 76 -2.41 -12.91 1.33
CA LEU A 76 -1.00 -12.59 1.44
C LEU A 76 -0.79 -11.60 2.58
N THR A 77 0.20 -11.85 3.44
CA THR A 77 0.56 -11.01 4.59
C THR A 77 2.04 -11.14 4.93
N ALA A 78 2.50 -10.49 6.00
CA ALA A 78 3.85 -10.66 6.52
C ALA A 78 3.95 -11.92 7.41
N ALA A 79 5.05 -12.69 7.29
CA ALA A 79 5.24 -13.91 8.06
C ALA A 79 5.38 -13.66 9.56
N HIS A 80 5.85 -12.46 9.98
CA HIS A 80 5.94 -12.11 11.39
C HIS A 80 4.56 -11.96 12.07
N CYS A 81 3.49 -11.69 11.32
CA CYS A 81 2.11 -11.62 11.81
C CYS A 81 1.64 -12.93 12.47
N PHE A 82 2.16 -14.07 12.04
CA PHE A 82 1.82 -15.39 12.57
C PHE A 82 2.23 -15.62 14.03
N ARG A 83 3.06 -14.73 14.61
CA ARG A 83 3.36 -14.75 16.04
C ARG A 83 2.18 -14.31 16.92
N SER A 84 1.16 -13.72 16.29
CA SER A 84 0.02 -13.12 16.99
C SER A 84 -1.13 -14.08 17.28
N SER A 85 -1.00 -15.39 16.98
CA SER A 85 -2.06 -16.40 17.14
C SER A 85 -3.35 -15.99 16.43
N LEU A 86 -3.23 -15.69 15.14
CA LEU A 86 -4.35 -15.30 14.28
C LEU A 86 -5.34 -16.46 14.14
N ARG A 87 -6.63 -16.14 14.15
CA ARG A 87 -7.71 -17.12 13.98
C ARG A 87 -8.73 -16.73 12.94
N TYR A 88 -8.87 -15.44 12.68
CA TYR A 88 -9.88 -14.88 11.81
C TYR A 88 -9.29 -13.89 10.85
N VAL A 89 -9.89 -13.82 9.67
CA VAL A 89 -9.62 -12.79 8.68
C VAL A 89 -10.95 -12.15 8.29
N VAL A 90 -11.00 -10.85 8.26
CA VAL A 90 -12.10 -10.09 7.68
C VAL A 90 -11.62 -9.44 6.41
N VAL A 91 -12.21 -9.82 5.28
CA VAL A 91 -11.87 -9.27 3.97
C VAL A 91 -12.87 -8.20 3.59
N GLY A 92 -12.40 -7.05 3.15
CA GLY A 92 -13.23 -5.98 2.60
C GLY A 92 -13.95 -5.11 3.62
N THR A 93 -13.59 -5.21 4.91
CA THR A 93 -14.06 -4.30 5.94
C THR A 93 -13.43 -2.92 5.80
N HIS A 94 -14.18 -1.89 6.11
CA HIS A 94 -13.70 -0.53 6.24
C HIS A 94 -13.25 -0.21 7.67
N TYR A 95 -13.74 -0.97 8.65
CA TYR A 95 -13.54 -0.70 10.08
C TYR A 95 -12.44 -1.57 10.71
N LEU A 96 -11.73 -0.97 11.68
CA LEU A 96 -10.70 -1.64 12.49
C LEU A 96 -11.25 -2.83 13.29
N THR A 97 -12.49 -2.70 13.78
CA THR A 97 -13.18 -3.69 14.62
C THR A 97 -14.43 -4.22 13.90
N GLY A 98 -14.99 -5.34 14.38
CA GLY A 98 -16.18 -5.93 13.76
C GLY A 98 -15.90 -6.60 12.41
N TYR A 99 -16.95 -6.97 11.72
CA TYR A 99 -16.89 -7.66 10.41
C TYR A 99 -18.14 -7.47 9.55
N GLU A 100 -19.09 -6.65 9.97
CA GLU A 100 -20.43 -6.56 9.38
C GLU A 100 -20.44 -6.03 7.96
N ASP A 101 -19.43 -5.22 7.60
CA ASP A 101 -19.26 -4.63 6.26
C ASP A 101 -18.30 -5.43 5.35
N GLY A 102 -17.68 -6.49 5.91
CA GLY A 102 -16.76 -7.38 5.22
C GLY A 102 -17.20 -8.83 5.20
N GLU A 103 -16.31 -9.72 4.76
CA GLU A 103 -16.51 -11.17 4.82
C GLU A 103 -15.56 -11.80 5.84
N LEU A 104 -16.13 -12.36 6.92
CA LEU A 104 -15.39 -13.08 7.95
C LEU A 104 -15.08 -14.51 7.50
N ALA A 105 -13.86 -14.96 7.68
CA ALA A 105 -13.43 -16.34 7.49
C ALA A 105 -12.48 -16.77 8.63
N THR A 106 -12.31 -18.09 8.80
CA THR A 106 -11.41 -18.69 9.79
C THR A 106 -10.08 -19.06 9.12
N VAL A 107 -9.00 -18.88 9.83
CA VAL A 107 -7.66 -19.32 9.38
C VAL A 107 -7.54 -20.81 9.60
N ILE A 108 -7.26 -21.57 8.54
CA ILE A 108 -7.00 -23.02 8.62
C ILE A 108 -5.53 -23.36 8.46
N GLU A 109 -4.75 -22.52 7.79
CA GLU A 109 -3.32 -22.75 7.61
C GLU A 109 -2.55 -21.42 7.51
N GLU A 110 -1.36 -21.36 8.12
CA GLU A 110 -0.39 -20.28 8.04
C GLU A 110 0.90 -20.82 7.43
N ILE A 111 1.31 -20.30 6.28
CA ILE A 111 2.45 -20.80 5.51
C ILE A 111 3.48 -19.68 5.39
N LYS A 112 4.65 -19.86 6.02
CA LYS A 112 5.76 -18.91 5.91
C LYS A 112 6.59 -19.18 4.68
N HIS A 113 7.17 -18.11 4.13
CA HIS A 113 8.19 -18.25 3.10
C HIS A 113 9.34 -19.17 3.57
N PRO A 114 9.83 -20.12 2.74
CA PRO A 114 10.84 -21.09 3.15
C PRO A 114 12.18 -20.43 3.54
N ASN A 115 12.52 -19.30 2.93
CA ASN A 115 13.62 -18.46 3.38
C ASN A 115 13.14 -17.57 4.52
N LEU A 116 13.54 -17.85 5.75
CA LEU A 116 13.13 -17.12 6.95
C LEU A 116 13.62 -15.66 7.02
N ARG A 117 14.44 -15.23 6.06
CA ARG A 117 14.82 -13.80 5.93
C ARG A 117 13.82 -13.00 5.10
N VAL A 118 12.94 -13.67 4.39
CA VAL A 118 11.85 -13.07 3.60
C VAL A 118 10.59 -13.08 4.46
N ASP A 119 10.07 -11.93 4.75
CA ASP A 119 8.94 -11.74 5.67
C ASP A 119 7.59 -11.81 4.93
N VAL A 120 7.40 -12.84 4.13
CA VAL A 120 6.16 -13.11 3.39
C VAL A 120 5.47 -14.34 3.94
N GLY A 121 4.16 -14.28 4.08
CA GLY A 121 3.32 -15.38 4.54
C GLY A 121 2.01 -15.49 3.78
N ILE A 122 1.53 -16.72 3.67
CA ILE A 122 0.22 -17.08 3.09
C ILE A 122 -0.69 -17.56 4.21
N VAL A 123 -1.93 -17.07 4.21
CA VAL A 123 -3.03 -17.55 5.06
C VAL A 123 -4.06 -18.22 4.18
N ILE A 124 -4.38 -19.47 4.50
CA ILE A 124 -5.48 -20.20 3.85
C ILE A 124 -6.74 -20.09 4.70
N LEU A 125 -7.84 -19.74 4.05
CA LEU A 125 -9.15 -19.54 4.69
C LEU A 125 -10.00 -20.80 4.56
N ASP A 126 -10.89 -21.05 5.53
CA ASP A 126 -11.82 -22.18 5.61
C ASP A 126 -12.90 -22.18 4.51
N ARG A 127 -13.03 -21.05 3.79
CA ARG A 127 -14.00 -20.87 2.72
C ARG A 127 -13.53 -19.87 1.67
N ASN A 128 -14.16 -19.91 0.51
CA ASN A 128 -13.98 -18.89 -0.50
C ASN A 128 -14.69 -17.59 -0.11
N ILE A 129 -14.03 -16.48 -0.29
CA ILE A 129 -14.60 -15.14 -0.31
C ILE A 129 -15.22 -14.94 -1.70
N THR A 130 -16.50 -14.65 -1.78
CA THR A 130 -17.23 -14.73 -3.06
C THR A 130 -17.72 -13.40 -3.60
N ASN A 131 -17.87 -12.40 -2.71
CA ASN A 131 -18.37 -11.07 -3.09
C ASN A 131 -17.26 -10.02 -3.23
N ILE A 132 -16.01 -10.45 -3.14
CA ILE A 132 -14.84 -9.57 -3.18
C ILE A 132 -13.83 -10.13 -4.18
N GLU A 133 -13.46 -9.30 -5.15
CA GLU A 133 -12.46 -9.67 -6.14
C GLU A 133 -11.06 -9.59 -5.53
N PRO A 134 -10.23 -10.64 -5.65
CA PRO A 134 -8.83 -10.61 -5.24
C PRO A 134 -8.04 -9.55 -6.01
N VAL A 135 -7.07 -8.92 -5.32
CA VAL A 135 -6.16 -7.99 -5.98
C VAL A 135 -5.21 -8.75 -6.89
N LYS A 136 -4.94 -8.21 -8.07
CA LYS A 136 -3.94 -8.76 -8.99
C LYS A 136 -2.54 -8.36 -8.56
N LEU A 137 -1.60 -9.29 -8.67
CA LEU A 137 -0.20 -9.07 -8.34
C LEU A 137 0.56 -8.52 -9.55
N LEU A 138 1.62 -7.75 -9.29
CA LEU A 138 2.60 -7.35 -10.28
C LEU A 138 3.92 -8.04 -9.95
N PHE A 139 4.34 -8.95 -10.83
CA PHE A 139 5.62 -9.67 -10.70
C PHE A 139 6.76 -9.01 -11.48
N ASP A 140 6.48 -7.88 -12.13
CA ASP A 140 7.53 -7.03 -12.69
C ASP A 140 8.19 -6.20 -11.57
N GLU A 141 9.46 -5.87 -11.77
CA GLU A 141 10.17 -5.02 -10.82
C GLU A 141 9.65 -3.59 -10.86
N VAL A 142 9.34 -3.05 -9.68
CA VAL A 142 8.97 -1.64 -9.51
C VAL A 142 10.23 -0.84 -9.25
N PRO A 143 10.60 0.11 -10.15
CA PRO A 143 11.78 0.94 -9.98
C PRO A 143 11.58 2.00 -8.88
N ALA A 144 12.66 2.70 -8.52
CA ALA A 144 12.57 3.87 -7.65
C ALA A 144 11.85 5.03 -8.35
N GLY A 145 11.17 5.88 -7.56
CA GLY A 145 10.46 7.07 -8.04
C GLY A 145 9.04 6.80 -8.54
N VAL A 146 8.48 5.65 -8.24
CA VAL A 146 7.10 5.29 -8.59
C VAL A 146 6.17 5.61 -7.43
N ASP A 147 5.04 6.25 -7.72
CA ASP A 147 3.96 6.47 -6.76
C ASP A 147 3.27 5.14 -6.46
N THR A 148 3.20 4.81 -5.18
CA THR A 148 2.52 3.64 -4.66
C THR A 148 1.56 4.04 -3.54
N TRP A 149 0.64 3.16 -3.21
CA TRP A 149 -0.38 3.38 -2.18
C TRP A 149 -0.25 2.34 -1.09
N ALA A 150 -0.03 2.78 0.13
CA ALA A 150 -0.14 1.93 1.30
C ALA A 150 -1.52 2.09 1.94
N ARG A 151 -2.08 0.98 2.45
CA ARG A 151 -3.44 0.96 3.04
C ARG A 151 -3.48 0.11 4.27
N GLY A 152 -4.20 0.62 5.31
CA GLY A 152 -4.37 -0.11 6.56
C GLY A 152 -5.07 0.70 7.64
N TRP A 153 -5.01 0.19 8.86
CA TRP A 153 -5.61 0.78 10.08
C TRP A 153 -4.54 1.18 11.10
N GLY A 154 -3.35 1.54 10.64
CA GLY A 154 -2.21 1.87 11.48
C GLY A 154 -2.42 3.05 12.41
N TYR A 155 -1.40 3.31 13.23
CA TYR A 155 -1.44 4.44 14.15
C TYR A 155 -1.51 5.76 13.38
N VAL A 156 -2.37 6.64 13.85
CA VAL A 156 -2.59 7.96 13.24
C VAL A 156 -1.56 9.02 13.69
N THR A 157 -0.86 8.73 14.77
CA THR A 157 0.32 9.47 15.27
C THR A 157 1.29 8.47 15.93
N ILE A 158 2.56 8.85 16.13
CA ILE A 158 3.62 7.99 16.68
C ILE A 158 3.20 7.30 18.00
N ASP A 159 2.46 8.00 18.87
CA ASP A 159 1.96 7.47 20.16
C ASP A 159 0.42 7.52 20.24
N GLY A 160 -0.26 7.65 19.10
CA GLY A 160 -1.71 7.84 19.04
C GLY A 160 -2.50 6.53 19.00
N PRO A 161 -3.83 6.62 18.86
CA PRO A 161 -4.67 5.47 18.61
C PRO A 161 -4.50 4.95 17.18
N LYS A 162 -4.93 3.73 16.93
CA LYS A 162 -5.10 3.19 15.59
C LYS A 162 -6.28 3.89 14.89
N SER A 163 -6.23 3.96 13.56
CA SER A 163 -7.37 4.47 12.80
C SER A 163 -8.59 3.56 12.95
N PRO A 164 -9.77 4.09 13.31
CA PRO A 164 -10.99 3.29 13.37
C PRO A 164 -11.49 2.88 11.98
N VAL A 165 -11.03 3.52 10.92
CA VAL A 165 -11.41 3.29 9.52
C VAL A 165 -10.18 3.03 8.66
N LEU A 166 -10.38 2.35 7.53
CA LEU A 166 -9.33 2.10 6.54
C LEU A 166 -8.81 3.42 5.98
N LYS A 167 -7.51 3.61 6.06
CA LYS A 167 -6.81 4.77 5.50
C LYS A 167 -5.97 4.39 4.29
N GLU A 168 -5.57 5.40 3.51
CA GLU A 168 -4.62 5.25 2.41
C GLU A 168 -3.68 6.45 2.33
N VAL A 169 -2.42 6.19 1.95
CA VAL A 169 -1.39 7.22 1.76
C VAL A 169 -0.59 6.92 0.49
N ILE A 170 -0.24 7.98 -0.25
CA ILE A 170 0.69 7.87 -1.37
C ILE A 170 2.12 7.86 -0.81
N VAL A 171 2.92 6.88 -1.20
CA VAL A 171 4.32 6.75 -0.82
C VAL A 171 5.17 6.48 -2.06
N ASN A 172 6.23 7.27 -2.24
CA ASN A 172 7.11 7.16 -3.40
C ASN A 172 8.21 6.14 -3.14
N THR A 173 8.47 5.26 -4.12
CA THR A 173 9.48 4.20 -3.98
C THR A 173 10.91 4.74 -4.04
N TRP A 174 11.83 4.09 -3.31
CA TRP A 174 13.25 4.42 -3.25
C TRP A 174 14.12 3.32 -3.87
N SER A 175 15.35 3.66 -4.27
CA SER A 175 16.37 2.64 -4.52
C SER A 175 16.81 2.00 -3.20
N ASN A 176 17.14 0.71 -3.25
CA ASN A 176 17.54 -0.04 -2.06
C ASN A 176 18.85 0.50 -1.44
N ASP A 177 19.78 1.00 -2.26
CA ASP A 177 21.01 1.64 -1.77
C ASP A 177 20.68 2.90 -0.95
N ARG A 178 19.88 3.81 -1.51
CA ARG A 178 19.48 5.04 -0.79
C ARG A 178 18.70 4.70 0.49
N ALA A 179 17.81 3.71 0.46
CA ALA A 179 17.04 3.30 1.63
C ALA A 179 17.95 2.66 2.69
N SER A 180 18.92 1.84 2.30
CA SER A 180 19.90 1.24 3.20
C SER A 180 20.74 2.29 3.90
N ASP A 181 21.19 3.32 3.17
CA ASP A 181 21.94 4.45 3.75
C ASP A 181 21.07 5.23 4.75
N ALA A 182 19.81 5.48 4.43
CA ALA A 182 18.88 6.21 5.29
C ALA A 182 18.53 5.43 6.58
N LEU A 183 18.50 4.09 6.51
CA LEU A 183 18.13 3.18 7.60
C LEU A 183 19.33 2.56 8.32
N GLN A 184 20.56 3.11 8.15
CA GLN A 184 21.79 2.58 8.79
C GLN A 184 21.65 2.41 10.31
N SER A 185 20.94 3.32 10.99
CA SER A 185 20.69 3.25 12.43
C SER A 185 19.96 1.97 12.85
N PHE A 186 19.18 1.38 11.95
CA PHE A 186 18.45 0.14 12.21
C PHE A 186 19.35 -1.11 12.13
N GLY A 187 20.56 -0.98 11.56
CA GLY A 187 21.53 -2.07 11.46
C GLY A 187 21.14 -3.21 10.51
N LYS A 188 20.13 -2.98 9.63
CA LYS A 188 19.60 -3.95 8.67
C LYS A 188 19.52 -3.33 7.28
N PRO A 189 20.24 -3.85 6.28
CA PRO A 189 20.17 -3.31 4.93
C PRO A 189 18.83 -3.67 4.26
N VAL A 190 18.40 -2.84 3.32
CA VAL A 190 17.30 -3.13 2.40
C VAL A 190 17.86 -3.99 1.27
N THR A 191 17.40 -5.24 1.16
CA THR A 191 17.91 -6.23 0.20
C THR A 191 17.07 -6.27 -1.08
N ASP A 192 17.50 -7.04 -2.08
CA ASP A 192 16.78 -7.18 -3.36
C ASP A 192 15.39 -7.81 -3.21
N THR A 193 15.14 -8.53 -2.10
CA THR A 193 13.81 -9.06 -1.79
C THR A 193 12.85 -7.99 -1.24
N MET A 194 13.34 -6.79 -0.98
CA MET A 194 12.63 -5.70 -0.34
C MET A 194 12.41 -4.51 -1.27
N LEU A 195 11.44 -3.71 -0.95
CA LEU A 195 11.07 -2.45 -1.60
C LEU A 195 10.87 -1.39 -0.52
N ALA A 196 11.56 -0.27 -0.62
CA ALA A 196 11.38 0.85 0.29
C ALA A 196 10.50 1.93 -0.34
N ALA A 197 9.60 2.54 0.46
CA ALA A 197 8.75 3.64 0.00
C ALA A 197 8.38 4.58 1.15
N GLY A 198 8.07 5.85 0.84
CA GLY A 198 7.72 6.87 1.84
C GLY A 198 8.91 7.71 2.28
N GLY A 199 8.99 8.03 3.57
CA GLY A 199 10.06 8.85 4.14
C GLY A 199 9.85 10.35 3.95
N LEU A 200 8.63 10.80 3.70
CA LEU A 200 8.22 12.19 3.87
C LEU A 200 7.77 12.41 5.31
N GLU A 201 8.08 13.59 5.86
CA GLU A 201 7.69 13.93 7.22
C GLU A 201 6.17 13.96 7.34
N GLY A 202 5.64 13.18 8.28
CA GLY A 202 4.21 13.08 8.50
C GLY A 202 3.45 12.17 7.51
N GLU A 203 4.12 11.46 6.59
CA GLU A 203 3.48 10.55 5.63
C GLU A 203 4.14 9.17 5.70
N ASP A 204 3.51 8.19 6.37
CA ASP A 204 4.03 6.82 6.42
C ASP A 204 2.98 5.80 6.87
N THR A 205 3.30 4.51 6.64
CA THR A 205 2.60 3.39 7.28
C THR A 205 3.16 3.15 8.67
N CYS A 206 2.29 2.87 9.63
CA CYS A 206 2.68 2.76 11.04
C CYS A 206 2.07 1.57 11.76
N GLY A 207 2.91 0.81 12.46
CA GLY A 207 2.50 -0.21 13.44
C GLY A 207 1.67 -1.35 12.87
N THR A 208 0.35 -1.28 13.01
CA THR A 208 -0.59 -2.34 12.59
C THR A 208 -0.82 -2.47 11.09
N ASP A 209 -0.12 -1.69 10.27
CA ASP A 209 -0.12 -1.88 8.82
C ASP A 209 0.76 -3.06 8.37
N SER A 210 1.51 -3.66 9.32
CA SER A 210 2.28 -4.91 9.09
C SER A 210 1.47 -5.94 8.33
N GLY A 211 2.00 -6.45 7.23
CA GLY A 211 1.32 -7.40 6.34
C GLY A 211 0.34 -6.76 5.36
N GLY A 212 0.01 -5.49 5.52
CA GLY A 212 -0.87 -4.74 4.62
C GLY A 212 -0.27 -4.49 3.24
N PRO A 213 -1.12 -4.08 2.28
CA PRO A 213 -0.73 -3.92 0.88
C PRO A 213 0.05 -2.63 0.61
N LEU A 214 1.10 -2.75 -0.20
CA LEU A 214 1.63 -1.67 -1.03
C LEU A 214 1.20 -1.94 -2.47
N THR A 215 0.51 -0.99 -3.10
CA THR A 215 -0.03 -1.15 -4.45
C THR A 215 0.41 -0.03 -5.38
N THR A 216 0.43 -0.30 -6.68
CA THR A 216 0.53 0.72 -7.72
C THR A 216 -0.74 0.74 -8.57
N GLU A 217 -1.09 1.89 -9.11
CA GLU A 217 -2.23 2.05 -10.01
C GLU A 217 -1.73 2.14 -11.45
N VAL A 218 -2.10 1.16 -12.26
CA VAL A 218 -1.81 1.13 -13.70
C VAL A 218 -3.12 1.22 -14.49
N ILE A 219 -3.04 1.47 -15.79
CA ILE A 219 -4.25 1.55 -16.67
C ILE A 219 -5.16 0.33 -16.49
N ALA A 220 -4.58 -0.85 -16.24
CA ALA A 220 -5.32 -2.11 -16.03
C ALA A 220 -5.84 -2.29 -14.59
N GLY A 221 -5.81 -1.25 -13.75
CA GLY A 221 -6.28 -1.26 -12.36
C GLY A 221 -5.17 -1.40 -11.32
N VAL A 222 -5.58 -1.61 -10.06
CA VAL A 222 -4.68 -1.75 -8.92
C VAL A 222 -3.84 -3.03 -9.01
N ARG A 223 -2.56 -2.94 -8.66
CA ARG A 223 -1.62 -4.07 -8.61
C ARG A 223 -0.88 -4.09 -7.28
N LEU A 224 -0.87 -5.24 -6.63
CA LEU A 224 -0.09 -5.47 -5.41
C LEU A 224 1.38 -5.64 -5.77
N VAL A 225 2.25 -4.82 -5.16
CA VAL A 225 3.71 -4.79 -5.41
C VAL A 225 4.53 -5.07 -4.17
N GLY A 226 3.96 -4.89 -2.97
CA GLY A 226 4.66 -5.07 -1.72
C GLY A 226 3.75 -5.47 -0.56
N VAL A 227 4.38 -6.04 0.47
CA VAL A 227 3.78 -6.42 1.76
C VAL A 227 4.50 -5.67 2.86
N ALA A 228 3.81 -4.88 3.66
CA ALA A 228 4.42 -4.08 4.73
C ALA A 228 5.12 -4.97 5.76
N SER A 229 6.41 -4.69 6.04
CA SER A 229 7.24 -5.55 6.86
C SER A 229 7.87 -4.83 8.05
N TRP A 230 8.66 -3.77 7.84
CA TRP A 230 9.36 -3.06 8.92
C TRP A 230 9.69 -1.61 8.54
N GLY A 231 10.07 -0.80 9.52
CA GLY A 231 10.53 0.58 9.35
C GLY A 231 11.22 1.10 10.62
N ASP A 232 11.86 2.26 10.52
CA ASP A 232 12.51 2.98 11.61
C ASP A 232 11.59 4.13 12.03
N ASP A 233 10.75 3.92 13.02
CA ASP A 233 9.65 4.80 13.44
C ASP A 233 8.76 5.30 12.27
N CYS A 234 7.60 5.85 12.59
CA CYS A 234 6.62 6.20 11.56
C CYS A 234 6.70 7.69 11.19
N GLY A 235 6.63 7.99 9.88
CA GLY A 235 6.52 9.37 9.39
C GLY A 235 7.73 10.26 9.66
N LEU A 236 8.90 9.67 9.84
CA LEU A 236 10.13 10.44 9.98
C LEU A 236 10.69 10.84 8.62
N LEU A 237 11.12 12.09 8.50
CA LEU A 237 11.76 12.59 7.29
C LEU A 237 12.99 11.74 6.92
N ASN A 238 13.05 11.29 5.67
CA ASN A 238 14.09 10.43 5.13
C ASN A 238 14.20 9.05 5.80
N LYS A 239 13.13 8.54 6.39
CA LYS A 239 13.02 7.18 6.94
C LYS A 239 11.89 6.45 6.22
N PRO A 240 12.15 5.78 5.08
CA PRO A 240 11.12 5.06 4.36
C PRO A 240 10.68 3.80 5.09
N GLY A 241 9.42 3.43 4.93
CA GLY A 241 8.93 2.09 5.29
C GLY A 241 9.50 1.03 4.33
N VAL A 242 9.68 -0.19 4.83
CA VAL A 242 10.22 -1.32 4.06
C VAL A 242 9.16 -2.42 3.92
N TYR A 243 8.98 -2.84 2.69
CA TYR A 243 8.01 -3.83 2.24
C TYR A 243 8.74 -5.04 1.65
N GLU A 244 8.21 -6.23 1.81
CA GLU A 244 8.66 -7.36 1.03
C GLU A 244 8.15 -7.23 -0.41
N ARG A 245 9.05 -7.38 -1.36
CA ARG A 245 8.79 -7.22 -2.80
C ARG A 245 8.03 -8.44 -3.34
N VAL A 246 6.82 -8.25 -3.86
CA VAL A 246 5.98 -9.33 -4.41
C VAL A 246 6.69 -10.06 -5.55
N SER A 247 7.37 -9.34 -6.44
CA SER A 247 8.11 -9.92 -7.57
C SER A 247 9.24 -10.86 -7.13
N ALA A 248 9.91 -10.56 -6.02
CA ALA A 248 10.99 -11.39 -5.48
C ALA A 248 10.47 -12.68 -4.80
N SER A 249 9.18 -12.73 -4.45
CA SER A 249 8.53 -13.88 -3.82
C SER A 249 7.61 -14.64 -4.80
N ARG A 250 7.75 -14.43 -6.11
CA ARG A 250 6.89 -15.00 -7.13
C ARG A 250 6.76 -16.52 -7.02
N ASP A 251 7.88 -17.24 -6.96
CA ASP A 251 7.89 -18.71 -6.91
C ASP A 251 7.18 -19.28 -5.68
N PHE A 252 7.13 -18.51 -4.60
CA PHE A 252 6.41 -18.87 -3.38
C PHE A 252 4.91 -18.54 -3.48
N ILE A 253 4.55 -17.43 -4.11
CA ILE A 253 3.16 -16.93 -4.15
C ILE A 253 2.36 -17.58 -5.29
N GLU A 254 2.96 -17.72 -6.48
CA GLU A 254 2.28 -18.14 -7.72
C GLU A 254 1.52 -19.47 -7.60
N PRO A 255 2.01 -20.51 -6.87
CA PRO A 255 1.27 -21.76 -6.67
C PRO A 255 -0.10 -21.63 -5.97
N TYR A 256 -0.34 -20.51 -5.31
CA TYR A 256 -1.60 -20.23 -4.59
C TYR A 256 -2.58 -19.36 -5.39
N LEU A 257 -2.20 -18.92 -6.58
CA LEU A 257 -3.05 -18.13 -7.46
C LEU A 257 -3.95 -19.04 -8.31
N PRO A 258 -5.16 -18.59 -8.68
CA PRO A 258 -6.00 -19.30 -9.63
C PRO A 258 -5.30 -19.37 -11.01
N GLU A 259 -5.50 -20.49 -11.71
CA GLU A 259 -5.03 -20.71 -13.09
C GLU A 259 -5.63 -19.70 -14.08
#